data_14617b5dddc54f5372fb148921d2a281
#
_entry.id   14617b5dddc54f5372fb148921d2a281
#
_cell.length_a   1.000
_cell.length_b   1.000
_cell.length_c   1.000
_cell.angle_alpha   90.00
_cell.angle_beta   90.00
_cell.angle_gamma   90.00
#
_symmetry.space_group_name_H-M   'P 1'
#
loop_
_entity.id
_entity.type
_entity.pdbx_description
1 polymer ?
#
loop_
_entity_poly.entity_id
_entity_poly.type
_entity_poly.pdbx_seq_one_letter_code
_entity_poly.pdbx_strand_id
1 'polypeptide(L)'
;MELILSKSKLRPWNANDAFSLAKHANNKKIADNMRDGFPFPYTIDDAQRWLNMALKETRHVLLAIDVNGEAAGGIGIIFKENVYRFSAEIGYWLGETYWRKGITSEAIAGLSDYAFAKTDIVRLQ
;
A
#
# COMPACT_ATOMS: atom_id res chain seq x y z
N MET A 1 -1.51 8.22 -10.87
CA MET A 1 -2.78 8.35 -10.14
C MET A 1 -2.49 8.79 -8.71
N GLU A 2 -3.17 9.81 -8.24
CA GLU A 2 -3.04 10.28 -6.86
C GLU A 2 -4.42 10.52 -6.28
N LEU A 3 -4.58 10.18 -5.01
CA LEU A 3 -5.80 10.49 -4.27
C LEU A 3 -5.41 11.35 -3.08
N ILE A 4 -5.89 12.59 -3.06
CA ILE A 4 -5.61 13.52 -1.97
C ILE A 4 -6.75 13.40 -0.95
N LEU A 5 -6.38 12.97 0.25
CA LEU A 5 -7.30 12.74 1.35
C LEU A 5 -7.04 13.76 2.45
N SER A 6 -7.87 13.78 3.48
CA SER A 6 -7.70 14.78 4.54
C SER A 6 -6.47 14.52 5.43
N LYS A 7 -6.09 13.25 5.58
CA LYS A 7 -5.01 12.87 6.49
C LYS A 7 -3.75 12.36 5.77
N SER A 8 -3.86 12.05 4.47
CA SER A 8 -2.77 11.49 3.70
C SER A 8 -3.01 11.71 2.23
N LYS A 9 -2.02 11.31 1.42
CA LYS A 9 -2.14 11.27 -0.03
C LYS A 9 -1.74 9.87 -0.47
N LEU A 10 -2.55 9.24 -1.31
CA LEU A 10 -2.18 7.97 -1.92
C LEU A 10 -1.56 8.30 -3.27
N ARG A 11 -0.32 7.89 -3.47
CA ARG A 11 0.45 8.20 -4.67
C ARG A 11 1.29 7.02 -5.13
N PRO A 12 1.75 7.02 -6.38
CA PRO A 12 2.69 5.99 -6.81
C PRO A 12 3.96 6.01 -5.96
N TRP A 13 4.55 4.84 -5.77
CA TRP A 13 5.87 4.74 -5.16
C TRP A 13 6.92 5.34 -6.09
N ASN A 14 8.04 5.81 -5.53
CA ASN A 14 9.18 6.21 -6.32
C ASN A 14 10.48 5.71 -5.67
N ALA A 15 11.58 5.75 -6.43
CA ALA A 15 12.85 5.20 -5.96
C ALA A 15 13.37 5.89 -4.70
N ASN A 16 12.99 7.16 -4.49
CA ASN A 16 13.42 7.92 -3.32
C ASN A 16 12.72 7.51 -2.04
N ASP A 17 11.73 6.63 -2.12
CA ASP A 17 10.97 6.17 -0.95
C ASP A 17 11.67 5.06 -0.17
N ALA A 18 12.82 4.55 -0.64
CA ALA A 18 13.45 3.38 -0.03
C ALA A 18 13.76 3.58 1.46
N PHE A 19 14.27 4.75 1.83
CA PHE A 19 14.62 5.02 3.22
C PHE A 19 13.38 5.05 4.12
N SER A 20 12.34 5.77 3.70
CA SER A 20 11.09 5.85 4.45
C SER A 20 10.41 4.48 4.54
N LEU A 21 10.41 3.74 3.44
CA LEU A 21 9.83 2.40 3.41
C LEU A 21 10.53 1.49 4.41
N ALA A 22 11.86 1.43 4.37
CA ALA A 22 12.61 0.59 5.30
C ALA A 22 12.38 1.01 6.75
N LYS A 23 12.36 2.31 7.00
CA LYS A 23 12.15 2.85 8.35
C LYS A 23 10.81 2.41 8.94
N HIS A 24 9.73 2.56 8.20
CA HIS A 24 8.39 2.27 8.72
C HIS A 24 8.03 0.79 8.64
N ALA A 25 8.54 0.08 7.65
CA ALA A 25 8.25 -1.36 7.52
C ALA A 25 9.07 -2.22 8.46
N ASN A 26 10.18 -1.69 9.00
CA ASN A 26 11.02 -2.44 9.93
C ASN A 26 10.37 -2.46 11.32
N ASN A 27 9.34 -3.26 11.45
CA ASN A 27 8.53 -3.32 12.66
C ASN A 27 7.94 -4.72 12.78
N LYS A 28 8.25 -5.41 13.88
CA LYS A 28 7.80 -6.78 14.09
C LYS A 28 6.28 -6.89 14.13
N LYS A 29 5.60 -5.88 14.68
CA LYS A 29 4.13 -5.88 14.75
C LYS A 29 3.52 -5.83 13.35
N ILE A 30 4.16 -5.11 12.43
CA ILE A 30 3.72 -5.06 11.05
C ILE A 30 4.00 -6.41 10.39
N ALA A 31 5.21 -6.94 10.54
CA ALA A 31 5.60 -8.21 9.93
C ALA A 31 4.71 -9.35 10.40
N ASP A 32 4.34 -9.37 11.68
CA ASP A 32 3.49 -10.43 12.24
C ASP A 32 2.09 -10.43 11.65
N ASN A 33 1.63 -9.28 11.14
CA ASN A 33 0.29 -9.14 10.57
C ASN A 33 0.28 -9.21 9.04
N MET A 34 1.46 -9.38 8.42
CA MET A 34 1.56 -9.47 6.97
C MET A 34 1.69 -10.93 6.55
N ARG A 35 1.55 -11.17 5.24
CA ARG A 35 1.73 -12.50 4.69
C ARG A 35 3.18 -12.97 4.85
N ASP A 36 3.38 -14.27 4.82
CA ASP A 36 4.72 -14.86 4.78
C ASP A 36 5.54 -14.21 3.67
N GLY A 37 6.80 -13.99 3.94
CA GLY A 37 7.69 -13.35 3.00
C GLY A 37 7.89 -11.86 3.25
N PHE A 38 7.10 -11.25 4.13
CA PHE A 38 7.36 -9.86 4.55
C PHE A 38 8.56 -9.88 5.49
N PRO A 39 9.68 -9.24 5.12
CA PRO A 39 10.91 -9.40 5.89
C PRO A 39 10.89 -8.71 7.24
N PHE A 40 11.59 -9.29 8.19
CA PHE A 40 11.91 -8.64 9.44
C PHE A 40 13.24 -9.21 9.95
N PRO A 41 14.27 -8.37 10.19
CA PRO A 41 14.27 -6.91 10.01
C PRO A 41 14.11 -6.52 8.54
N TYR A 42 13.54 -5.35 8.32
CA TYR A 42 13.30 -4.81 6.98
C TYR A 42 14.44 -3.82 6.67
N THR A 43 15.28 -4.18 5.71
CA THR A 43 16.49 -3.41 5.41
C THR A 43 16.26 -2.49 4.21
N ILE A 44 17.24 -1.59 3.99
CA ILE A 44 17.24 -0.74 2.78
C ILE A 44 17.26 -1.62 1.52
N ASP A 45 18.02 -2.71 1.52
CA ASP A 45 18.06 -3.63 0.39
C ASP A 45 16.70 -4.26 0.13
N ASP A 46 15.98 -4.64 1.18
CA ASP A 46 14.62 -5.16 1.05
C ASP A 46 13.71 -4.11 0.41
N ALA A 47 13.83 -2.86 0.87
CA ALA A 47 13.03 -1.77 0.34
C ALA A 47 13.33 -1.52 -1.14
N GLN A 48 14.60 -1.53 -1.52
CA GLN A 48 14.98 -1.32 -2.91
C GLN A 48 14.47 -2.43 -3.82
N ARG A 49 14.56 -3.68 -3.38
CA ARG A 49 14.01 -4.82 -4.15
C ARG A 49 12.51 -4.68 -4.33
N TRP A 50 11.80 -4.34 -3.26
CA TRP A 50 10.35 -4.19 -3.33
C TRP A 50 9.96 -3.03 -4.25
N LEU A 51 10.66 -1.89 -4.16
CA LEU A 51 10.39 -0.74 -5.01
C LEU A 51 10.67 -1.05 -6.48
N ASN A 52 11.73 -1.80 -6.78
CA ASN A 52 12.00 -2.21 -8.15
C ASN A 52 10.83 -3.03 -8.72
N MET A 53 10.27 -3.92 -7.92
CA MET A 53 9.12 -4.70 -8.33
C MET A 53 7.88 -3.80 -8.49
N ALA A 54 7.63 -2.94 -7.51
CA ALA A 54 6.44 -2.10 -7.52
C ALA A 54 6.43 -1.10 -8.68
N LEU A 55 7.60 -0.56 -9.03
CA LEU A 55 7.72 0.40 -10.12
C LEU A 55 7.47 -0.23 -11.50
N LYS A 56 7.60 -1.55 -11.61
CA LYS A 56 7.34 -2.29 -12.85
C LYS A 56 5.95 -2.90 -12.90
N GLU A 57 5.22 -2.79 -11.79
CA GLU A 57 3.90 -3.41 -11.72
C GLU A 57 2.89 -2.63 -12.56
N THR A 58 2.20 -3.32 -13.47
CA THR A 58 1.22 -2.69 -14.35
C THR A 58 -0.18 -3.26 -14.18
N ARG A 59 -0.31 -4.41 -13.52
CA ARG A 59 -1.58 -5.11 -13.40
C ARG A 59 -2.35 -4.72 -12.12
N HIS A 60 -1.62 -4.63 -11.02
CA HIS A 60 -2.20 -4.30 -9.72
C HIS A 60 -1.95 -2.83 -9.39
N VAL A 61 -2.72 -2.31 -8.46
CA VAL A 61 -2.53 -0.95 -7.96
C VAL A 61 -1.71 -1.04 -6.68
N LEU A 62 -0.52 -0.42 -6.68
CA LEU A 62 0.36 -0.39 -5.52
C LEU A 62 0.72 1.08 -5.25
N LEU A 63 0.27 1.60 -4.13
CA LEU A 63 0.43 3.01 -3.79
C LEU A 63 1.10 3.19 -2.44
N ALA A 64 1.81 4.31 -2.30
CA ALA A 64 2.34 4.74 -1.00
C ALA A 64 1.26 5.54 -0.28
N ILE A 65 1.18 5.34 1.04
CA ILE A 65 0.40 6.22 1.91
C ILE A 65 1.35 7.32 2.36
N ASP A 66 1.21 8.50 1.77
CA ASP A 66 2.09 9.63 2.02
C ASP A 66 1.49 10.50 3.12
N VAL A 67 2.24 10.68 4.21
CA VAL A 67 1.85 11.57 5.29
C VAL A 67 2.93 12.64 5.40
N ASN A 68 2.55 13.86 5.12
CA ASN A 68 3.46 15.02 5.19
C ASN A 68 4.71 14.88 4.33
N GLY A 69 4.58 14.28 3.15
CA GLY A 69 5.69 14.13 2.20
C GLY A 69 6.52 12.87 2.39
N GLU A 70 6.17 12.03 3.36
CA GLU A 70 6.92 10.82 3.66
C GLU A 70 6.05 9.59 3.37
N ALA A 71 6.63 8.58 2.72
CA ALA A 71 5.94 7.31 2.50
C ALA A 71 5.86 6.56 3.83
N ALA A 72 4.73 6.67 4.50
CA ALA A 72 4.52 6.14 5.84
C ALA A 72 3.93 4.73 5.83
N GLY A 73 3.42 4.27 4.70
CA GLY A 73 2.83 2.95 4.58
C GLY A 73 2.53 2.62 3.14
N GLY A 74 1.88 1.48 2.94
CA GLY A 74 1.49 1.02 1.62
C GLY A 74 0.04 0.56 1.59
N ILE A 75 -0.58 0.71 0.43
CA ILE A 75 -1.93 0.23 0.20
C ILE A 75 -2.02 -0.20 -1.27
N GLY A 76 -2.75 -1.28 -1.53
CA GLY A 76 -2.85 -1.76 -2.89
C GLY A 76 -4.11 -2.55 -3.15
N ILE A 77 -4.38 -2.73 -4.44
CA ILE A 77 -5.48 -3.55 -4.91
C ILE A 77 -4.89 -4.65 -5.79
N ILE A 78 -5.14 -5.89 -5.42
CA ILE A 78 -4.69 -7.06 -6.15
C ILE A 78 -5.91 -7.64 -6.87
N PHE A 79 -5.90 -7.53 -8.19
CA PHE A 79 -7.02 -8.01 -9.01
C PHE A 79 -6.96 -9.52 -9.18
N LYS A 80 -8.10 -10.17 -8.99
CA LYS A 80 -8.23 -11.61 -9.14
C LYS A 80 -8.33 -11.98 -10.62
N GLU A 81 -7.92 -13.20 -10.96
CA GLU A 81 -7.96 -13.72 -12.32
C GLU A 81 -9.11 -14.69 -12.54
N ASN A 82 -9.38 -15.01 -13.79
CA ASN A 82 -10.32 -16.04 -14.21
C ASN A 82 -11.73 -15.76 -13.70
N VAL A 83 -12.29 -16.73 -13.00
CA VAL A 83 -13.66 -16.61 -12.49
C VAL A 83 -13.81 -15.48 -11.46
N TYR A 84 -12.70 -14.99 -10.92
CA TYR A 84 -12.71 -13.91 -9.91
C TYR A 84 -12.34 -12.55 -10.51
N ARG A 85 -12.38 -12.41 -11.84
CA ARG A 85 -11.91 -11.19 -12.51
C ARG A 85 -12.62 -9.91 -12.11
N PHE A 86 -13.82 -10.02 -11.53
CA PHE A 86 -14.58 -8.86 -11.05
C PHE A 86 -14.44 -8.63 -9.57
N SER A 87 -13.50 -9.30 -8.93
CA SER A 87 -13.21 -9.08 -7.52
C SER A 87 -11.74 -8.78 -7.32
N ALA A 88 -11.41 -8.22 -6.17
CA ALA A 88 -10.04 -7.86 -5.84
C ALA A 88 -9.84 -7.92 -4.33
N GLU A 89 -8.59 -7.96 -3.92
CA GLU A 89 -8.21 -7.85 -2.51
C GLU A 89 -7.57 -6.51 -2.28
N ILE A 90 -7.89 -5.88 -1.16
CA ILE A 90 -7.19 -4.69 -0.71
C ILE A 90 -6.24 -5.10 0.41
N GLY A 91 -4.98 -4.66 0.29
CA GLY A 91 -3.96 -4.90 1.31
C GLY A 91 -3.36 -3.58 1.73
N TYR A 92 -2.91 -3.49 2.97
CA TYR A 92 -2.36 -2.25 3.49
C TYR A 92 -1.48 -2.50 4.72
N TRP A 93 -0.60 -1.56 4.97
CA TRP A 93 0.16 -1.47 6.23
C TRP A 93 0.51 0.00 6.46
N LEU A 94 0.79 0.35 7.71
CA LEU A 94 1.09 1.73 8.09
C LEU A 94 2.12 1.71 9.21
N GLY A 95 3.07 2.65 9.17
CA GLY A 95 4.06 2.82 10.22
C GLY A 95 3.40 3.03 11.58
N GLU A 96 3.92 2.39 12.61
CA GLU A 96 3.30 2.37 13.93
C GLU A 96 3.06 3.77 14.51
N THR A 97 3.96 4.72 14.23
CA THR A 97 3.82 6.09 14.73
C THR A 97 2.55 6.78 14.23
N TYR A 98 1.95 6.26 13.17
CA TYR A 98 0.74 6.84 12.57
C TYR A 98 -0.53 6.07 12.89
N TRP A 99 -0.44 5.01 13.71
CA TRP A 99 -1.61 4.23 14.07
C TRP A 99 -2.59 5.05 14.92
N ARG A 100 -3.87 4.65 14.88
CA ARG A 100 -4.96 5.21 15.70
C ARG A 100 -5.26 6.68 15.40
N LYS A 101 -4.98 7.10 14.16
CA LYS A 101 -5.27 8.47 13.70
C LYS A 101 -6.31 8.51 12.60
N GLY A 102 -6.84 7.35 12.21
CA GLY A 102 -7.84 7.27 11.15
C GLY A 102 -7.27 7.31 9.75
N ILE A 103 -5.93 7.29 9.59
CA ILE A 103 -5.28 7.38 8.29
C ILE A 103 -5.60 6.17 7.42
N THR A 104 -5.47 4.97 8.00
CA THR A 104 -5.72 3.73 7.26
C THR A 104 -7.19 3.61 6.85
N SER A 105 -8.12 3.91 7.76
CA SER A 105 -9.55 3.84 7.46
C SER A 105 -9.93 4.78 6.32
N GLU A 106 -9.41 6.00 6.33
CA GLU A 106 -9.65 6.96 5.27
C GLU A 106 -9.04 6.50 3.95
N ALA A 107 -7.84 5.93 4.00
CA ALA A 107 -7.15 5.44 2.80
C ALA A 107 -7.93 4.28 2.17
N ILE A 108 -8.39 3.33 2.98
CA ILE A 108 -9.17 2.19 2.50
C ILE A 108 -10.45 2.68 1.84
N ALA A 109 -11.17 3.60 2.49
CA ALA A 109 -12.42 4.13 1.94
C ALA A 109 -12.18 4.86 0.62
N GLY A 110 -11.17 5.72 0.57
CA GLY A 110 -10.85 6.47 -0.63
C GLY A 110 -10.44 5.59 -1.80
N LEU A 111 -9.60 4.61 -1.55
CA LEU A 111 -9.14 3.70 -2.60
C LEU A 111 -10.28 2.77 -3.05
N SER A 112 -11.13 2.33 -2.13
CA SER A 112 -12.28 1.49 -2.46
C SER A 112 -13.24 2.24 -3.37
N ASP A 113 -13.55 3.49 -3.05
CA ASP A 113 -14.42 4.31 -3.89
C ASP A 113 -13.84 4.48 -5.29
N TYR A 114 -12.52 4.74 -5.36
CA TYR A 114 -11.84 4.84 -6.65
C TYR A 114 -11.95 3.55 -7.43
N ALA A 115 -11.72 2.41 -6.78
CA ALA A 115 -11.73 1.10 -7.44
C ALA A 115 -13.09 0.79 -8.02
N PHE A 116 -14.17 1.01 -7.27
CA PHE A 116 -15.52 0.75 -7.77
C PHE A 116 -15.93 1.71 -8.88
N ALA A 117 -15.43 2.95 -8.85
CA ALA A 117 -15.76 3.96 -9.86
C ALA A 117 -14.99 3.77 -11.16
N LYS A 118 -13.76 3.23 -11.11
CA LYS A 118 -12.84 3.23 -12.26
C LYS A 118 -12.50 1.86 -12.78
N THR A 119 -12.99 0.80 -12.17
CA THR A 119 -12.70 -0.58 -12.61
C THR A 119 -13.99 -1.38 -12.69
N ASP A 120 -13.87 -2.61 -13.20
CA ASP A 120 -15.01 -3.51 -13.37
C ASP A 120 -15.28 -4.37 -12.13
N ILE A 121 -14.55 -4.15 -11.05
CA ILE A 121 -14.74 -4.98 -9.86
C ILE A 121 -16.10 -4.70 -9.24
N VAL A 122 -16.72 -5.77 -8.73
CA VAL A 122 -18.00 -5.70 -8.03
C VAL A 122 -17.86 -6.11 -6.57
N ARG A 123 -16.68 -6.57 -6.17
CA ARG A 123 -16.40 -7.01 -4.80
C ARG A 123 -14.95 -6.74 -4.44
N LEU A 124 -14.74 -6.17 -3.26
CA LEU A 124 -13.42 -5.84 -2.72
C LEU A 124 -13.31 -6.47 -1.32
N GLN A 125 -12.26 -7.25 -1.13
CA GLN A 125 -12.03 -7.95 0.14
C GLN A 125 -10.94 -7.31 0.97
#